data_2f397b8ea171fc5530a868f888d49fc2
#
_entry.id   2f397b8ea171fc5530a868f888d49fc2
#
_cell.length_a   1.000
_cell.length_b   1.000
_cell.length_c   1.000
_cell.angle_alpha   90.00
_cell.angle_beta   90.00
_cell.angle_gamma   90.00
#
_symmetry.space_group_name_H-M   'P 1'
#
loop_
_entity.id
_entity.type
_entity.pdbx_description
1 polymer ?
#
loop_
_entity_poly.entity_id
_entity_poly.type
_entity_poly.pdbx_seq_one_letter_code
_entity_poly.pdbx_strand_id
1 'polypeptide(L)'
;MKFLTFGEIMLRLKAPGQECFFQSPMLEATFGGGEANVAVSLANYGEDAAFLTVLPDNAIADACKAELRRFDVDTKRIVTGEGRMGIYYLEGGANQRPSKVVYDRAWSAIALAKPGDIDWDKAFEGVEWFHITGITPAISESAMELSVASVKEAKKRGITVSCDLNYRKNLWKYGKKASEVMCEIAKYVDVAIANEEDVQKSLEITVDDVNVESGELDRAKYKALGDKVLAAYPDMKMIAITLRESHSADWNGWAACLNDGKDFYVSKKYEIRDIVDRVGGGDSFASGLCLLYTSPSPRD
;
A
#
# COMPACT_ATOMS: atom_id res chain seq x y z
N MET A 1 14.46 9.11 -10.68
CA MET A 1 14.53 7.65 -10.39
C MET A 1 13.32 6.96 -10.98
N LYS A 2 13.46 5.74 -11.51
CA LYS A 2 12.30 5.02 -12.06
C LYS A 2 11.66 4.12 -11.02
N PHE A 3 10.42 4.46 -10.67
CA PHE A 3 9.59 3.68 -9.74
C PHE A 3 8.67 2.72 -10.49
N LEU A 4 8.55 1.51 -10.00
CA LEU A 4 7.50 0.56 -10.41
C LEU A 4 6.68 0.19 -9.18
N THR A 5 5.36 0.38 -9.25
CA THR A 5 4.45 -0.12 -8.23
C THR A 5 3.63 -1.27 -8.80
N PHE A 6 3.32 -2.27 -7.97
CA PHE A 6 2.62 -3.48 -8.40
C PHE A 6 1.47 -3.82 -7.46
N GLY A 7 0.26 -3.93 -8.01
CA GLY A 7 -0.90 -4.35 -7.23
C GLY A 7 -2.22 -4.25 -7.98
N GLU A 8 -3.33 -4.36 -7.26
CA GLU A 8 -4.66 -4.25 -7.84
C GLU A 8 -5.14 -2.80 -7.90
N ILE A 9 -5.65 -2.41 -9.06
CA ILE A 9 -6.48 -1.22 -9.24
C ILE A 9 -7.91 -1.64 -9.52
N MET A 10 -8.87 -1.00 -8.85
CA MET A 10 -10.29 -1.32 -8.93
C MET A 10 -11.10 -0.14 -9.44
N LEU A 11 -12.23 -0.43 -10.05
CA LEU A 11 -13.28 0.55 -10.25
C LEU A 11 -13.86 0.92 -8.86
N ARG A 12 -13.79 2.19 -8.51
CA ARG A 12 -14.33 2.77 -7.29
C ARG A 12 -15.69 3.41 -7.58
N LEU A 13 -16.71 2.95 -6.89
CA LEU A 13 -18.07 3.48 -6.96
C LEU A 13 -18.43 4.10 -5.60
N LYS A 14 -18.39 5.43 -5.52
CA LYS A 14 -18.63 6.17 -4.27
C LYS A 14 -20.02 6.80 -4.25
N ALA A 15 -20.72 6.70 -3.13
CA ALA A 15 -21.92 7.50 -2.91
C ALA A 15 -21.56 8.99 -2.90
N PRO A 16 -22.38 9.88 -3.50
CA PRO A 16 -22.07 11.30 -3.58
C PRO A 16 -21.91 11.95 -2.19
N GLY A 17 -20.92 12.80 -2.05
CA GLY A 17 -20.68 13.53 -0.80
C GLY A 17 -20.61 12.61 0.43
N GLN A 18 -21.54 12.81 1.36
CA GLN A 18 -21.67 12.04 2.61
C GLN A 18 -22.95 11.15 2.63
N GLU A 19 -23.55 10.90 1.48
CA GLU A 19 -24.75 10.07 1.38
C GLU A 19 -24.46 8.60 1.73
N CYS A 20 -25.49 7.91 2.20
CA CYS A 20 -25.47 6.45 2.28
C CYS A 20 -25.68 5.84 0.89
N PHE A 21 -25.31 4.57 0.72
CA PHE A 21 -25.52 3.87 -0.54
C PHE A 21 -26.98 3.95 -0.98
N PHE A 22 -27.19 4.36 -2.24
CA PHE A 22 -28.50 4.47 -2.87
C PHE A 22 -29.49 5.43 -2.18
N GLN A 23 -29.00 6.34 -1.38
CA GLN A 23 -29.80 7.47 -0.90
C GLN A 23 -30.17 8.39 -2.08
N SER A 24 -29.28 8.53 -3.05
CA SER A 24 -29.58 9.01 -4.41
C SER A 24 -29.30 7.89 -5.42
N PRO A 25 -29.86 7.94 -6.65
CA PRO A 25 -29.68 6.88 -7.66
C PRO A 25 -28.35 7.02 -8.43
N MET A 26 -27.33 7.62 -7.84
CA MET A 26 -26.03 7.88 -8.48
C MET A 26 -24.89 7.31 -7.66
N LEU A 27 -23.82 6.91 -8.37
CA LEU A 27 -22.52 6.62 -7.80
C LEU A 27 -21.45 7.32 -8.63
N GLU A 28 -20.52 7.98 -7.97
CA GLU A 28 -19.34 8.59 -8.60
C GLU A 28 -18.34 7.48 -8.95
N ALA A 29 -18.03 7.34 -10.25
CA ALA A 29 -17.10 6.34 -10.74
C ALA A 29 -15.69 6.92 -10.90
N THR A 30 -14.71 6.30 -10.25
CA THR A 30 -13.28 6.59 -10.35
C THR A 30 -12.48 5.29 -10.28
N PHE A 31 -11.15 5.37 -10.31
CA PHE A 31 -10.30 4.20 -10.09
C PHE A 31 -9.43 4.41 -8.85
N GLY A 32 -9.09 3.31 -8.15
CA GLY A 32 -8.24 3.37 -6.97
C GLY A 32 -7.67 2.01 -6.59
N GLY A 33 -6.48 2.06 -6.03
CA GLY A 33 -5.74 0.91 -5.51
C GLY A 33 -4.49 1.42 -4.79
N GLY A 34 -4.05 0.77 -3.72
CA GLY A 34 -2.96 1.27 -2.89
C GLY A 34 -1.72 1.60 -3.72
N GLU A 35 -1.25 0.65 -4.48
CA GLU A 35 -0.03 0.79 -5.28
C GLU A 35 -0.23 1.74 -6.49
N ALA A 36 -1.43 1.78 -7.06
CA ALA A 36 -1.77 2.74 -8.10
C ALA A 36 -1.80 4.18 -7.56
N ASN A 37 -2.33 4.38 -6.33
CA ASN A 37 -2.31 5.67 -5.65
C ASN A 37 -0.87 6.14 -5.37
N VAL A 38 0.03 5.22 -5.00
CA VAL A 38 1.47 5.52 -4.83
C VAL A 38 2.09 5.94 -6.16
N ALA A 39 1.81 5.22 -7.28
CA ALA A 39 2.31 5.59 -8.60
C ALA A 39 1.86 6.98 -9.03
N VAL A 40 0.56 7.29 -8.86
CA VAL A 40 0.00 8.61 -9.17
C VAL A 40 0.64 9.71 -8.31
N SER A 41 0.84 9.47 -7.03
CA SER A 41 1.49 10.44 -6.15
C SER A 41 2.94 10.72 -6.57
N LEU A 42 3.71 9.67 -6.88
CA LEU A 42 5.10 9.80 -7.34
C LEU A 42 5.19 10.55 -8.67
N ALA A 43 4.30 10.25 -9.62
CA ALA A 43 4.22 10.99 -10.88
C ALA A 43 3.89 12.47 -10.66
N ASN A 44 2.96 12.80 -9.75
CA ASN A 44 2.63 14.17 -9.38
C ASN A 44 3.81 14.90 -8.69
N TYR A 45 4.72 14.18 -8.05
CA TYR A 45 5.96 14.74 -7.51
C TYR A 45 7.06 14.93 -8.57
N GLY A 46 6.80 14.53 -9.82
CA GLY A 46 7.73 14.66 -10.94
C GLY A 46 8.67 13.47 -11.13
N GLU A 47 8.39 12.34 -10.47
CA GLU A 47 9.17 11.11 -10.62
C GLU A 47 8.70 10.28 -11.82
N ASP A 48 9.60 9.49 -12.41
CA ASP A 48 9.26 8.50 -13.46
C ASP A 48 8.57 7.29 -12.81
N ALA A 49 7.25 7.30 -12.78
CA ALA A 49 6.43 6.29 -12.13
C ALA A 49 5.71 5.39 -13.14
N ALA A 50 5.86 4.08 -12.97
CA ALA A 50 5.16 3.06 -13.74
C ALA A 50 4.28 2.21 -12.83
N PHE A 51 3.20 1.68 -13.39
CA PHE A 51 2.31 0.78 -12.68
C PHE A 51 2.20 -0.58 -13.39
N LEU A 52 2.40 -1.66 -12.66
CA LEU A 52 2.25 -3.03 -13.10
C LEU A 52 1.00 -3.64 -12.45
N THR A 53 0.14 -4.20 -13.27
CA THR A 53 -1.05 -4.96 -12.86
C THR A 53 -1.50 -5.86 -14.00
N VAL A 54 -2.52 -6.68 -13.76
CA VAL A 54 -3.22 -7.43 -14.80
C VAL A 54 -4.65 -6.94 -14.87
N LEU A 55 -5.11 -6.53 -16.04
CA LEU A 55 -6.45 -6.00 -16.31
C LEU A 55 -7.15 -6.84 -17.40
N PRO A 56 -8.50 -6.88 -17.39
CA PRO A 56 -9.25 -7.55 -18.45
C PRO A 56 -9.15 -6.78 -19.79
N ASP A 57 -9.49 -7.46 -20.88
CA ASP A 57 -9.61 -6.83 -22.21
C ASP A 57 -11.02 -6.25 -22.39
N ASN A 58 -11.22 -5.02 -21.93
CA ASN A 58 -12.50 -4.32 -22.10
C ASN A 58 -12.36 -2.80 -21.95
N ALA A 59 -13.40 -2.07 -22.33
CA ALA A 59 -13.45 -0.62 -22.32
C ALA A 59 -13.25 0.00 -20.92
N ILE A 60 -13.59 -0.70 -19.83
CA ILE A 60 -13.38 -0.20 -18.45
C ILE A 60 -11.89 -0.22 -18.13
N ALA A 61 -11.19 -1.29 -18.50
CA ALA A 61 -9.73 -1.36 -18.34
C ALA A 61 -9.00 -0.29 -19.19
N ASP A 62 -9.49 0.00 -20.38
CA ASP A 62 -8.93 1.07 -21.22
C ASP A 62 -9.16 2.45 -20.61
N ALA A 63 -10.33 2.70 -20.04
CA ALA A 63 -10.61 3.92 -19.26
C ALA A 63 -9.69 4.04 -18.05
N CYS A 64 -9.44 2.94 -17.33
CA CYS A 64 -8.50 2.89 -16.21
C CYS A 64 -7.07 3.26 -16.65
N LYS A 65 -6.57 2.66 -17.74
CA LYS A 65 -5.26 3.00 -18.30
C LYS A 65 -5.19 4.47 -18.74
N ALA A 66 -6.28 5.01 -19.31
CA ALA A 66 -6.36 6.42 -19.71
C ALA A 66 -6.31 7.36 -18.49
N GLU A 67 -7.00 6.99 -17.41
CA GLU A 67 -6.96 7.76 -16.15
C GLU A 67 -5.56 7.79 -15.54
N LEU A 68 -4.87 6.65 -15.48
CA LEU A 68 -3.49 6.60 -14.98
C LEU A 68 -2.54 7.47 -15.84
N ARG A 69 -2.68 7.42 -17.18
CA ARG A 69 -1.89 8.27 -18.10
C ARG A 69 -2.19 9.76 -17.94
N ARG A 70 -3.40 10.13 -17.54
CA ARG A 70 -3.76 11.53 -17.23
C ARG A 70 -2.92 12.11 -16.07
N PHE A 71 -2.42 11.23 -15.20
CA PHE A 71 -1.50 11.58 -14.11
C PHE A 71 -0.04 11.24 -14.43
N ASP A 72 0.31 11.07 -15.71
CA ASP A 72 1.67 10.77 -16.19
C ASP A 72 2.26 9.43 -15.67
N VAL A 73 1.40 8.49 -15.25
CA VAL A 73 1.84 7.14 -14.89
C VAL A 73 2.09 6.31 -16.16
N ASP A 74 3.27 5.69 -16.28
CA ASP A 74 3.57 4.75 -17.36
C ASP A 74 2.74 3.47 -17.21
N THR A 75 1.85 3.22 -18.18
CA THR A 75 0.94 2.07 -18.22
C THR A 75 1.40 0.94 -19.16
N LYS A 76 2.60 1.05 -19.75
CA LYS A 76 3.10 0.07 -20.75
C LYS A 76 3.40 -1.30 -20.15
N ARG A 77 3.51 -1.37 -18.83
CA ARG A 77 3.75 -2.61 -18.07
C ARG A 77 2.48 -3.31 -17.63
N ILE A 78 1.31 -2.71 -17.86
CA ILE A 78 0.02 -3.33 -17.57
C ILE A 78 -0.21 -4.49 -18.54
N VAL A 79 -0.44 -5.67 -18.00
CA VAL A 79 -0.69 -6.89 -18.75
C VAL A 79 -2.20 -7.09 -18.92
N THR A 80 -2.61 -7.61 -20.06
CA THR A 80 -3.99 -8.03 -20.28
C THR A 80 -4.13 -9.51 -19.91
N GLY A 81 -5.15 -9.86 -19.13
CA GLY A 81 -5.41 -11.22 -18.67
C GLY A 81 -6.88 -11.55 -18.59
N GLU A 82 -7.17 -12.80 -18.28
CA GLU A 82 -8.53 -13.27 -18.05
C GLU A 82 -9.12 -12.71 -16.75
N GLY A 83 -10.44 -12.65 -16.66
CA GLY A 83 -11.15 -12.18 -15.48
C GLY A 83 -11.86 -10.86 -15.69
N ARG A 84 -12.08 -10.12 -14.63
CA ARG A 84 -12.82 -8.86 -14.63
C ARG A 84 -12.06 -7.74 -13.91
N MET A 85 -12.53 -6.52 -14.02
CA MET A 85 -12.11 -5.42 -13.16
C MET A 85 -12.68 -5.66 -11.75
N GLY A 86 -11.84 -5.61 -10.73
CA GLY A 86 -12.29 -5.55 -9.34
C GLY A 86 -13.08 -4.27 -9.09
N ILE A 87 -14.07 -4.32 -8.20
CA ILE A 87 -14.90 -3.16 -7.83
C ILE A 87 -14.88 -2.99 -6.33
N TYR A 88 -14.87 -1.76 -5.86
CA TYR A 88 -15.29 -1.47 -4.50
C TYR A 88 -16.28 -0.31 -4.45
N TYR A 89 -17.23 -0.45 -3.53
CA TYR A 89 -18.21 0.57 -3.24
C TYR A 89 -17.81 1.29 -1.97
N LEU A 90 -17.87 2.63 -1.99
CA LEU A 90 -17.49 3.47 -0.87
C LEU A 90 -18.64 4.37 -0.44
N GLU A 91 -18.99 4.28 0.83
CA GLU A 91 -19.82 5.25 1.52
C GLU A 91 -18.93 6.13 2.38
N GLY A 92 -18.93 7.43 2.13
CA GLY A 92 -18.12 8.38 2.89
C GLY A 92 -18.54 8.45 4.35
N GLY A 93 -17.57 8.54 5.25
CA GLY A 93 -17.85 8.81 6.65
C GLY A 93 -18.30 10.26 6.88
N ALA A 94 -18.99 10.50 7.98
CA ALA A 94 -19.41 11.83 8.40
C ALA A 94 -19.43 11.90 9.92
N ASN A 95 -18.61 12.76 10.51
CA ASN A 95 -18.49 12.92 11.97
C ASN A 95 -18.28 11.57 12.67
N GLN A 96 -19.21 11.09 13.49
CA GLN A 96 -19.12 9.80 14.21
C GLN A 96 -19.53 8.57 13.36
N ARG A 97 -20.12 8.79 12.19
CA ARG A 97 -20.41 7.71 11.26
C ARG A 97 -19.15 7.32 10.49
N PRO A 98 -18.61 6.11 10.66
CA PRO A 98 -17.43 5.68 9.91
C PRO A 98 -17.75 5.49 8.42
N SER A 99 -16.71 5.57 7.58
CA SER A 99 -16.81 5.16 6.18
C SER A 99 -17.08 3.65 6.07
N LYS A 100 -17.80 3.26 5.02
CA LYS A 100 -18.13 1.86 4.74
C LYS A 100 -17.61 1.48 3.37
N VAL A 101 -16.93 0.34 3.30
CA VAL A 101 -16.40 -0.19 2.04
C VAL A 101 -16.99 -1.59 1.81
N VAL A 102 -17.50 -1.82 0.61
CA VAL A 102 -17.96 -3.13 0.15
C VAL A 102 -17.10 -3.53 -1.04
N TYR A 103 -16.42 -4.68 -0.94
CA TYR A 103 -15.58 -5.19 -2.01
C TYR A 103 -16.30 -6.21 -2.85
N ASP A 104 -16.19 -6.07 -4.17
CA ASP A 104 -16.54 -7.04 -5.18
C ASP A 104 -15.34 -7.25 -6.10
N ARG A 105 -14.36 -8.03 -5.62
CA ARG A 105 -13.05 -8.20 -6.25
C ARG A 105 -12.67 -9.66 -6.52
N ALA A 106 -13.56 -10.61 -6.25
CA ALA A 106 -13.32 -12.01 -6.59
C ALA A 106 -13.21 -12.16 -8.12
N TRP A 107 -12.30 -13.04 -8.55
CA TRP A 107 -12.00 -13.29 -9.97
C TRP A 107 -11.61 -12.03 -10.78
N SER A 108 -11.07 -11.02 -10.11
CA SER A 108 -10.41 -9.95 -10.85
C SER A 108 -9.20 -10.49 -11.64
N ALA A 109 -8.83 -9.81 -12.72
CA ALA A 109 -7.77 -10.31 -13.61
C ALA A 109 -6.46 -10.55 -12.85
N ILE A 110 -6.08 -9.65 -11.94
CA ILE A 110 -4.89 -9.85 -11.10
C ILE A 110 -5.07 -10.97 -10.07
N ALA A 111 -6.30 -11.24 -9.60
CA ALA A 111 -6.56 -12.35 -8.68
C ALA A 111 -6.43 -13.73 -9.34
N LEU A 112 -6.49 -13.79 -10.66
CA LEU A 112 -6.32 -15.02 -11.47
C LEU A 112 -4.92 -15.14 -12.07
N ALA A 113 -4.18 -14.03 -12.18
CA ALA A 113 -2.89 -13.97 -12.83
C ALA A 113 -1.82 -14.79 -12.09
N LYS A 114 -0.90 -15.37 -12.85
CA LYS A 114 0.18 -16.22 -12.37
C LYS A 114 1.55 -15.59 -12.65
N PRO A 115 2.61 -16.00 -11.96
CA PRO A 115 3.97 -15.49 -12.21
C PRO A 115 4.43 -15.61 -13.67
N GLY A 116 3.97 -16.63 -14.40
CA GLY A 116 4.30 -16.86 -15.82
C GLY A 116 3.59 -15.91 -16.78
N ASP A 117 2.59 -15.17 -16.35
CA ASP A 117 1.86 -14.21 -17.18
C ASP A 117 2.61 -12.87 -17.30
N ILE A 118 3.63 -12.66 -16.46
CA ILE A 118 4.44 -11.43 -16.42
C ILE A 118 5.81 -11.69 -17.03
N ASP A 119 6.16 -10.90 -18.03
CA ASP A 119 7.55 -10.78 -18.52
C ASP A 119 8.35 -9.89 -17.55
N TRP A 120 9.03 -10.51 -16.60
CA TRP A 120 9.77 -9.81 -15.55
C TRP A 120 10.95 -8.98 -16.07
N ASP A 121 11.58 -9.37 -17.16
CA ASP A 121 12.68 -8.60 -17.74
C ASP A 121 12.14 -7.28 -18.30
N LYS A 122 11.02 -7.34 -18.99
CA LYS A 122 10.34 -6.17 -19.51
C LYS A 122 9.70 -5.32 -18.42
N ALA A 123 9.11 -5.97 -17.40
CA ALA A 123 8.48 -5.27 -16.28
C ALA A 123 9.50 -4.46 -15.47
N PHE A 124 10.69 -4.98 -15.25
CA PHE A 124 11.73 -4.34 -14.45
C PHE A 124 12.78 -3.56 -15.28
N GLU A 125 12.60 -3.41 -16.59
CA GLU A 125 13.53 -2.66 -17.43
C GLU A 125 13.68 -1.21 -16.96
N GLY A 126 14.90 -0.83 -16.55
CA GLY A 126 15.25 0.50 -16.07
C GLY A 126 14.64 0.87 -14.71
N VAL A 127 14.03 -0.06 -13.97
CA VAL A 127 13.47 0.18 -12.65
C VAL A 127 14.56 0.18 -11.59
N GLU A 128 14.51 1.14 -10.68
CA GLU A 128 15.45 1.29 -9.56
C GLU A 128 14.77 1.07 -8.20
N TRP A 129 13.44 1.31 -8.15
CA TRP A 129 12.62 1.15 -6.95
C TRP A 129 11.32 0.40 -7.27
N PHE A 130 11.03 -0.63 -6.48
CA PHE A 130 9.80 -1.43 -6.58
C PHE A 130 8.97 -1.30 -5.30
N HIS A 131 7.68 -0.98 -5.44
CA HIS A 131 6.75 -0.86 -4.32
C HIS A 131 5.59 -1.83 -4.44
N ILE A 132 5.29 -2.52 -3.33
CA ILE A 132 4.17 -3.46 -3.20
C ILE A 132 3.49 -3.25 -1.84
N THR A 133 2.25 -3.72 -1.70
CA THR A 133 1.56 -3.78 -0.40
C THR A 133 1.15 -5.21 -0.03
N GLY A 134 0.83 -5.42 1.24
CA GLY A 134 0.26 -6.68 1.74
C GLY A 134 -1.20 -6.92 1.33
N ILE A 135 -1.81 -6.02 0.55
CA ILE A 135 -3.18 -6.20 0.04
C ILE A 135 -3.19 -7.19 -1.12
N THR A 136 -2.31 -7.02 -2.10
CA THR A 136 -2.30 -7.85 -3.31
C THR A 136 -2.10 -9.34 -3.00
N PRO A 137 -1.14 -9.77 -2.16
CA PRO A 137 -1.00 -11.18 -1.79
C PRO A 137 -2.16 -11.74 -0.95
N ALA A 138 -3.02 -10.88 -0.41
CA ALA A 138 -4.16 -11.28 0.41
C ALA A 138 -5.43 -11.62 -0.41
N ILE A 139 -5.44 -11.34 -1.72
CA ILE A 139 -6.62 -11.44 -2.58
C ILE A 139 -6.94 -12.90 -2.93
N SER A 140 -5.93 -13.66 -3.33
CA SER A 140 -6.03 -15.04 -3.79
C SER A 140 -4.68 -15.76 -3.68
N GLU A 141 -4.68 -17.08 -3.79
CA GLU A 141 -3.45 -17.88 -3.83
C GLU A 141 -2.57 -17.50 -5.04
N SER A 142 -3.18 -17.31 -6.20
CA SER A 142 -2.48 -16.89 -7.43
C SER A 142 -1.82 -15.51 -7.28
N ALA A 143 -2.55 -14.54 -6.72
CA ALA A 143 -2.00 -13.20 -6.45
C ALA A 143 -0.89 -13.23 -5.37
N MET A 144 -0.97 -14.16 -4.42
CA MET A 144 0.10 -14.40 -3.45
C MET A 144 1.37 -14.91 -4.14
N GLU A 145 1.26 -15.95 -4.99
CA GLU A 145 2.39 -16.48 -5.75
C GLU A 145 3.03 -15.40 -6.63
N LEU A 146 2.19 -14.61 -7.30
CA LEU A 146 2.62 -13.48 -8.13
C LEU A 146 3.36 -12.41 -7.31
N SER A 147 2.86 -12.07 -6.12
CA SER A 147 3.50 -11.10 -5.22
C SER A 147 4.85 -11.59 -4.70
N VAL A 148 4.95 -12.85 -4.29
CA VAL A 148 6.22 -13.45 -3.86
C VAL A 148 7.23 -13.50 -5.01
N ALA A 149 6.78 -13.87 -6.23
CA ALA A 149 7.63 -13.86 -7.40
C ALA A 149 8.15 -12.46 -7.73
N SER A 150 7.30 -11.42 -7.64
CA SER A 150 7.67 -10.04 -7.96
C SER A 150 8.81 -9.51 -7.09
N VAL A 151 8.75 -9.72 -5.76
CA VAL A 151 9.82 -9.26 -4.85
C VAL A 151 11.12 -10.04 -5.05
N LYS A 152 11.04 -11.36 -5.36
CA LYS A 152 12.21 -12.17 -5.70
C LYS A 152 12.88 -11.70 -6.99
N GLU A 153 12.09 -11.42 -8.01
CA GLU A 153 12.59 -10.93 -9.29
C GLU A 153 13.19 -9.51 -9.17
N ALA A 154 12.60 -8.63 -8.35
CA ALA A 154 13.17 -7.32 -8.05
C ALA A 154 14.56 -7.46 -7.36
N LYS A 155 14.66 -8.30 -6.33
CA LYS A 155 15.93 -8.49 -5.60
C LYS A 155 17.02 -9.13 -6.45
N LYS A 156 16.70 -10.07 -7.34
CA LYS A 156 17.67 -10.64 -8.31
C LYS A 156 18.33 -9.55 -9.17
N ARG A 157 17.62 -8.45 -9.44
CA ARG A 157 18.07 -7.33 -10.26
C ARG A 157 18.71 -6.21 -9.45
N GLY A 158 18.85 -6.38 -8.13
CA GLY A 158 19.41 -5.36 -7.23
C GLY A 158 18.51 -4.14 -7.04
N ILE A 159 17.20 -4.27 -7.32
CA ILE A 159 16.22 -3.20 -7.19
C ILE A 159 15.85 -3.05 -5.71
N THR A 160 15.75 -1.81 -5.23
CA THR A 160 15.27 -1.52 -3.89
C THR A 160 13.77 -1.84 -3.78
N VAL A 161 13.38 -2.61 -2.77
CA VAL A 161 11.99 -3.03 -2.55
C VAL A 161 11.42 -2.35 -1.32
N SER A 162 10.31 -1.62 -1.49
CA SER A 162 9.48 -1.13 -0.39
C SER A 162 8.16 -1.89 -0.30
N CYS A 163 7.68 -2.13 0.92
CA CYS A 163 6.41 -2.80 1.17
C CYS A 163 5.63 -2.10 2.28
N ASP A 164 4.41 -1.68 1.97
CA ASP A 164 3.43 -1.37 3.02
C ASP A 164 2.75 -2.68 3.44
N LEU A 165 2.94 -3.10 4.70
CA LEU A 165 2.39 -4.36 5.21
C LEU A 165 0.87 -4.41 5.17
N ASN A 166 0.21 -3.30 5.34
CA ASN A 166 -1.18 -2.99 5.01
C ASN A 166 -2.17 -4.14 5.28
N TYR A 167 -2.14 -4.70 6.48
CA TYR A 167 -2.98 -5.83 6.87
C TYR A 167 -4.47 -5.50 6.70
N ARG A 168 -5.22 -6.42 6.11
CA ARG A 168 -6.67 -6.32 5.93
C ARG A 168 -7.36 -7.55 6.47
N LYS A 169 -7.99 -7.43 7.63
CA LYS A 169 -8.70 -8.51 8.35
C LYS A 169 -9.70 -9.29 7.48
N ASN A 170 -10.35 -8.62 6.52
CA ASN A 170 -11.39 -9.20 5.69
C ASN A 170 -10.89 -9.90 4.42
N LEU A 171 -9.59 -9.87 4.16
CA LEU A 171 -8.92 -10.64 3.11
C LEU A 171 -8.35 -11.96 3.70
N TRP A 172 -7.44 -12.62 3.04
CA TRP A 172 -6.83 -13.88 3.50
C TRP A 172 -7.83 -15.05 3.61
N LYS A 173 -8.70 -15.21 2.59
CA LYS A 173 -9.78 -16.22 2.60
C LYS A 173 -9.48 -17.47 1.79
N TYR A 174 -8.27 -17.64 1.28
CA TYR A 174 -7.84 -18.77 0.45
C TYR A 174 -7.00 -19.82 1.22
N GLY A 175 -7.10 -19.83 2.55
CA GLY A 175 -6.50 -20.87 3.40
C GLY A 175 -5.11 -20.57 3.94
N LYS A 176 -4.53 -19.40 3.64
CA LYS A 176 -3.27 -18.92 4.21
C LYS A 176 -3.51 -17.80 5.22
N LYS A 177 -2.67 -17.75 6.26
CA LYS A 177 -2.60 -16.60 7.18
C LYS A 177 -1.71 -15.51 6.59
N ALA A 178 -1.97 -14.27 6.98
CA ALA A 178 -1.14 -13.12 6.59
C ALA A 178 0.34 -13.35 6.92
N SER A 179 0.63 -13.83 8.12
CA SER A 179 2.00 -14.08 8.59
C SER A 179 2.75 -15.13 7.76
N GLU A 180 2.09 -16.19 7.31
CA GLU A 180 2.73 -17.23 6.49
C GLU A 180 3.28 -16.66 5.17
N VAL A 181 2.60 -15.66 4.62
CA VAL A 181 2.94 -15.04 3.34
C VAL A 181 3.83 -13.82 3.51
N MET A 182 3.45 -12.93 4.42
CA MET A 182 4.15 -11.66 4.60
C MET A 182 5.54 -11.84 5.21
N CYS A 183 5.75 -12.86 6.08
CA CYS A 183 7.09 -13.23 6.54
C CYS A 183 8.00 -13.69 5.40
N GLU A 184 7.46 -14.33 4.36
CA GLU A 184 8.27 -14.67 3.17
C GLU A 184 8.59 -13.43 2.34
N ILE A 185 7.60 -12.56 2.08
CA ILE A 185 7.79 -11.31 1.33
C ILE A 185 8.80 -10.40 2.05
N ALA A 186 8.70 -10.27 3.37
CA ALA A 186 9.54 -9.38 4.17
C ALA A 186 11.05 -9.69 4.07
N LYS A 187 11.43 -10.92 3.74
CA LYS A 187 12.84 -11.30 3.49
C LYS A 187 13.45 -10.58 2.29
N TYR A 188 12.63 -10.04 1.40
CA TYR A 188 13.05 -9.35 0.18
C TYR A 188 12.79 -7.84 0.24
N VAL A 189 12.35 -7.32 1.39
CA VAL A 189 12.01 -5.91 1.57
C VAL A 189 13.18 -5.15 2.16
N ASP A 190 13.54 -4.02 1.54
CA ASP A 190 14.55 -3.07 2.04
C ASP A 190 13.91 -2.01 2.95
N VAL A 191 12.68 -1.57 2.64
CA VAL A 191 11.96 -0.52 3.36
C VAL A 191 10.55 -0.98 3.69
N ALA A 192 10.26 -1.20 4.97
CA ALA A 192 8.92 -1.56 5.41
C ALA A 192 8.13 -0.33 5.86
N ILE A 193 6.83 -0.33 5.56
CA ILE A 193 5.85 0.63 6.06
C ILE A 193 4.76 -0.17 6.76
N ALA A 194 4.35 0.27 7.94
CA ALA A 194 3.37 -0.46 8.74
C ALA A 194 2.67 0.45 9.76
N ASN A 195 1.60 0.00 10.34
CA ASN A 195 1.18 0.39 11.67
C ASN A 195 1.48 -0.76 12.66
N GLU A 196 1.17 -0.58 13.94
CA GLU A 196 1.44 -1.60 14.97
C GLU A 196 0.66 -2.91 14.71
N GLU A 197 -0.61 -2.83 14.31
CA GLU A 197 -1.43 -4.00 13.96
C GLU A 197 -0.87 -4.74 12.75
N ASP A 198 -0.38 -4.01 11.74
CA ASP A 198 0.22 -4.60 10.55
C ASP A 198 1.44 -5.45 10.93
N VAL A 199 2.35 -4.93 11.78
CA VAL A 199 3.53 -5.67 12.24
C VAL A 199 3.11 -6.92 13.01
N GLN A 200 2.15 -6.80 13.93
CA GLN A 200 1.68 -7.91 14.73
C GLN A 200 1.00 -9.00 13.88
N LYS A 201 0.13 -8.62 12.94
CA LYS A 201 -0.68 -9.58 12.18
C LYS A 201 0.05 -10.14 10.96
N SER A 202 0.95 -9.36 10.35
CA SER A 202 1.68 -9.77 9.16
C SER A 202 3.02 -10.41 9.45
N LEU A 203 3.70 -10.03 10.55
CA LEU A 203 5.04 -10.54 10.88
C LEU A 203 5.09 -11.32 12.20
N GLU A 204 3.98 -11.41 12.94
CA GLU A 204 3.90 -12.05 14.27
C GLU A 204 4.89 -11.47 15.29
N ILE A 205 5.27 -10.20 15.13
CA ILE A 205 6.19 -9.50 16.02
C ILE A 205 5.40 -8.56 16.94
N THR A 206 5.59 -8.72 18.24
CA THR A 206 4.96 -7.92 19.29
C THR A 206 5.99 -7.39 20.28
N VAL A 207 5.63 -6.34 21.00
CA VAL A 207 6.37 -5.84 22.14
C VAL A 207 5.44 -5.87 23.34
N ASP A 208 5.89 -6.47 24.44
CA ASP A 208 5.18 -6.46 25.70
C ASP A 208 5.14 -5.03 26.26
N ASP A 209 4.13 -4.72 27.09
CA ASP A 209 3.99 -3.40 27.70
C ASP A 209 5.26 -3.03 28.50
N VAL A 210 5.93 -1.97 28.05
CA VAL A 210 7.09 -1.42 28.74
C VAL A 210 6.59 -0.47 29.83
N ASN A 211 7.00 -0.69 31.08
CA ASN A 211 6.59 0.12 32.26
C ASN A 211 7.30 1.50 32.23
N VAL A 212 6.72 2.51 31.58
CA VAL A 212 7.22 3.90 31.55
C VAL A 212 6.03 4.88 31.53
N GLU A 213 6.21 6.12 31.97
CA GLU A 213 5.15 7.16 32.01
C GLU A 213 4.73 7.65 30.61
N SER A 214 3.45 8.00 30.44
CA SER A 214 2.65 7.93 29.21
C SER A 214 3.16 8.55 27.87
N GLY A 215 4.11 9.43 27.83
CA GLY A 215 4.60 10.04 26.57
C GLY A 215 5.94 9.48 26.07
N GLU A 216 6.79 9.02 27.00
CA GLU A 216 8.04 8.31 26.68
C GLU A 216 7.78 6.82 26.41
N LEU A 217 6.68 6.27 26.92
CA LEU A 217 6.23 4.91 26.72
C LEU A 217 6.05 4.57 25.24
N ASP A 218 5.32 5.41 24.51
CA ASP A 218 5.03 5.18 23.09
C ASP A 218 6.31 5.20 22.26
N ARG A 219 7.24 6.12 22.53
CA ARG A 219 8.51 6.21 21.80
C ARG A 219 9.39 4.97 22.03
N ALA A 220 9.54 4.52 23.27
CA ALA A 220 10.33 3.35 23.62
C ALA A 220 9.72 2.06 23.03
N LYS A 221 8.40 1.93 23.08
CA LYS A 221 7.65 0.81 22.51
C LYS A 221 7.86 0.71 21.01
N TYR A 222 7.66 1.80 20.25
CA TYR A 222 7.82 1.79 18.80
C TYR A 222 9.26 1.60 18.37
N LYS A 223 10.23 2.14 19.13
CA LYS A 223 11.64 1.85 18.91
C LYS A 223 11.92 0.35 19.05
N ALA A 224 11.50 -0.24 20.16
CA ALA A 224 11.68 -1.68 20.43
C ALA A 224 10.98 -2.57 19.38
N LEU A 225 9.80 -2.15 18.89
CA LEU A 225 9.11 -2.84 17.81
C LEU A 225 9.92 -2.80 16.52
N GLY A 226 10.43 -1.64 16.12
CA GLY A 226 11.29 -1.48 14.94
C GLY A 226 12.59 -2.28 15.08
N ASP A 227 13.26 -2.24 16.23
CA ASP A 227 14.48 -3.01 16.49
C ASP A 227 14.23 -4.53 16.35
N LYS A 228 13.09 -5.05 16.86
CA LYS A 228 12.72 -6.47 16.70
C LYS A 228 12.47 -6.84 15.23
N VAL A 229 11.81 -5.99 14.45
CA VAL A 229 11.57 -6.22 13.03
C VAL A 229 12.89 -6.27 12.27
N LEU A 230 13.77 -5.28 12.46
CA LEU A 230 15.06 -5.23 11.77
C LEU A 230 15.98 -6.39 12.19
N ALA A 231 15.92 -6.84 13.43
CA ALA A 231 16.65 -8.03 13.89
C ALA A 231 16.12 -9.33 13.24
N ALA A 232 14.81 -9.43 13.00
CA ALA A 232 14.20 -10.59 12.34
C ALA A 232 14.46 -10.61 10.83
N TYR A 233 14.65 -9.43 10.21
CA TYR A 233 14.88 -9.27 8.76
C TYR A 233 16.16 -8.44 8.52
N PRO A 234 17.34 -9.05 8.60
CA PRO A 234 18.63 -8.32 8.57
C PRO A 234 18.94 -7.63 7.24
N ASP A 235 18.29 -8.00 6.14
CA ASP A 235 18.40 -7.32 4.85
C ASP A 235 17.52 -6.07 4.75
N MET A 236 16.59 -5.89 5.69
CA MET A 236 15.74 -4.70 5.78
C MET A 236 16.54 -3.54 6.37
N LYS A 237 16.56 -2.42 5.64
CA LYS A 237 17.34 -1.23 6.00
C LYS A 237 16.62 -0.31 6.95
N MET A 238 15.27 -0.27 6.85
CA MET A 238 14.46 0.57 7.72
C MET A 238 13.00 0.12 7.79
N ILE A 239 12.35 0.55 8.86
CA ILE A 239 10.90 0.45 9.02
C ILE A 239 10.32 1.80 9.44
N ALA A 240 9.27 2.25 8.74
CA ALA A 240 8.46 3.39 9.11
C ALA A 240 7.13 2.91 9.70
N ILE A 241 6.76 3.39 10.87
CA ILE A 241 5.51 3.02 11.55
C ILE A 241 4.62 4.27 11.63
N THR A 242 3.43 4.19 11.02
CA THR A 242 2.44 5.25 11.07
C THR A 242 1.65 5.19 12.37
N LEU A 243 1.45 6.35 12.99
CA LEU A 243 0.78 6.55 14.26
C LEU A 243 -0.47 7.39 14.00
N ARG A 244 -1.62 6.72 13.88
CA ARG A 244 -2.88 7.41 13.59
C ARG A 244 -3.83 7.36 14.78
N GLU A 245 -4.30 8.53 15.18
CA GLU A 245 -5.40 8.68 16.13
C GLU A 245 -6.68 9.03 15.36
N SER A 246 -7.73 8.24 15.52
CA SER A 246 -8.99 8.48 14.83
C SER A 246 -10.01 9.10 15.80
N HIS A 247 -10.26 10.40 15.66
CA HIS A 247 -11.23 11.12 16.50
C HIS A 247 -12.64 11.05 15.90
N SER A 248 -12.72 11.25 14.57
CA SER A 248 -13.97 11.12 13.80
C SER A 248 -13.65 10.72 12.35
N ALA A 249 -14.66 10.62 11.50
CA ALA A 249 -14.46 10.34 10.07
C ALA A 249 -13.69 11.46 9.34
N ASP A 250 -13.80 12.67 9.81
CA ASP A 250 -13.28 13.90 9.22
C ASP A 250 -12.19 14.58 10.05
N TRP A 251 -11.77 13.96 11.18
CA TRP A 251 -10.69 14.46 12.02
C TRP A 251 -9.80 13.32 12.54
N ASN A 252 -8.52 13.37 12.19
CA ASN A 252 -7.50 12.43 12.66
C ASN A 252 -6.23 13.18 13.14
N GLY A 253 -5.59 12.64 14.18
CA GLY A 253 -4.20 12.90 14.47
C GLY A 253 -3.30 11.97 13.64
N TRP A 254 -2.19 12.48 13.11
CA TRP A 254 -1.25 11.69 12.32
C TRP A 254 0.20 12.01 12.68
N ALA A 255 0.95 10.98 13.00
CA ALA A 255 2.38 11.04 13.19
C ALA A 255 3.02 9.78 12.60
N ALA A 256 4.33 9.70 12.57
CA ALA A 256 5.07 8.51 12.21
C ALA A 256 6.39 8.45 12.97
N CYS A 257 6.94 7.25 13.09
CA CYS A 257 8.32 7.05 13.49
C CYS A 257 9.05 6.24 12.41
N LEU A 258 10.37 6.37 12.40
CA LEU A 258 11.27 5.66 11.48
C LEU A 258 12.45 5.12 12.29
N ASN A 259 12.76 3.84 12.04
CA ASN A 259 13.91 3.15 12.60
C ASN A 259 14.77 2.61 11.45
N ASP A 260 16.04 3.01 11.37
CA ASP A 260 17.00 2.55 10.36
C ASP A 260 18.07 1.60 10.92
N GLY A 261 17.84 1.10 12.14
CA GLY A 261 18.76 0.22 12.85
C GLY A 261 19.91 0.95 13.57
N LYS A 262 20.08 2.25 13.34
CA LYS A 262 21.06 3.12 14.02
C LYS A 262 20.35 4.18 14.83
N ASP A 263 19.48 4.91 14.17
CA ASP A 263 18.74 6.04 14.72
C ASP A 263 17.23 5.78 14.72
N PHE A 264 16.54 6.44 15.64
CA PHE A 264 15.10 6.38 15.77
C PHE A 264 14.51 7.80 15.76
N TYR A 265 13.73 8.10 14.75
CA TYR A 265 13.11 9.39 14.51
C TYR A 265 11.61 9.33 14.78
N VAL A 266 11.04 10.40 15.31
CA VAL A 266 9.60 10.56 15.49
C VAL A 266 9.21 11.91 14.93
N SER A 267 8.22 11.93 14.05
CA SER A 267 7.69 13.17 13.50
C SER A 267 6.88 13.95 14.54
N LYS A 268 6.66 15.23 14.29
CA LYS A 268 5.60 15.97 15.00
C LYS A 268 4.24 15.34 14.66
N LYS A 269 3.28 15.48 15.56
CA LYS A 269 1.88 15.13 15.32
C LYS A 269 1.20 16.23 14.52
N TYR A 270 0.47 15.83 13.48
CA TYR A 270 -0.35 16.71 12.66
C TYR A 270 -1.82 16.46 12.97
N GLU A 271 -2.58 17.52 13.17
CA GLU A 271 -4.04 17.47 13.26
C GLU A 271 -4.63 17.68 11.87
N ILE A 272 -5.19 16.63 11.29
CA ILE A 272 -5.81 16.66 9.97
C ILE A 272 -7.31 16.75 10.17
N ARG A 273 -7.88 17.92 9.85
CA ARG A 273 -9.29 18.24 10.01
C ARG A 273 -9.95 18.44 8.65
N ASP A 274 -11.28 18.38 8.65
CA ASP A 274 -12.09 18.58 7.45
C ASP A 274 -11.72 17.61 6.31
N ILE A 275 -11.46 16.34 6.67
CA ILE A 275 -11.06 15.29 5.74
C ILE A 275 -12.19 15.04 4.74
N VAL A 276 -11.94 15.36 3.47
CA VAL A 276 -12.89 15.14 2.37
C VAL A 276 -12.93 13.67 1.97
N ASP A 277 -11.77 13.03 1.89
CA ASP A 277 -11.63 11.62 1.63
C ASP A 277 -10.45 11.05 2.43
N ARG A 278 -10.69 10.03 3.22
CA ARG A 278 -9.65 9.41 4.04
C ARG A 278 -8.98 8.20 3.37
N VAL A 279 -9.53 7.75 2.23
CA VAL A 279 -8.96 6.63 1.47
C VAL A 279 -7.66 7.11 0.79
N GLY A 280 -6.60 6.31 0.92
CA GLY A 280 -5.29 6.66 0.35
C GLY A 280 -4.35 7.44 1.30
N GLY A 281 -4.75 7.70 2.57
CA GLY A 281 -3.86 8.38 3.53
C GLY A 281 -2.57 7.62 3.79
N GLY A 282 -2.63 6.27 3.89
CA GLY A 282 -1.44 5.40 3.96
C GLY A 282 -0.61 5.45 2.68
N ASP A 283 -1.27 5.42 1.53
CA ASP A 283 -0.60 5.45 0.22
C ASP A 283 0.14 6.77 0.00
N SER A 284 -0.45 7.90 0.46
CA SER A 284 0.19 9.22 0.45
C SER A 284 1.44 9.25 1.33
N PHE A 285 1.39 8.63 2.51
CA PHE A 285 2.56 8.49 3.37
C PHE A 285 3.64 7.63 2.70
N ALA A 286 3.26 6.48 2.13
CA ALA A 286 4.18 5.57 1.45
C ALA A 286 4.88 6.26 0.27
N SER A 287 4.15 7.00 -0.56
CA SER A 287 4.73 7.74 -1.68
C SER A 287 5.70 8.84 -1.23
N GLY A 288 5.35 9.58 -0.16
CA GLY A 288 6.23 10.59 0.43
C GLY A 288 7.51 9.98 0.98
N LEU A 289 7.43 8.82 1.63
CA LEU A 289 8.62 8.11 2.12
C LEU A 289 9.52 7.64 0.96
N CYS A 290 8.94 7.03 -0.08
CA CYS A 290 9.68 6.61 -1.27
C CYS A 290 10.40 7.80 -1.93
N LEU A 291 9.72 8.93 -2.10
CA LEU A 291 10.31 10.15 -2.64
C LEU A 291 11.49 10.65 -1.79
N LEU A 292 11.27 10.81 -0.48
CA LEU A 292 12.29 11.37 0.43
C LEU A 292 13.51 10.46 0.60
N TYR A 293 13.33 9.15 0.52
CA TYR A 293 14.45 8.20 0.55
C TYR A 293 15.36 8.33 -0.67
N THR A 294 14.82 8.74 -1.81
CA THR A 294 15.53 8.77 -3.10
C THR A 294 16.01 10.15 -3.51
N SER A 295 15.45 11.19 -2.91
CA SER A 295 15.81 12.58 -3.20
C SER A 295 16.84 13.10 -2.21
N PRO A 296 17.84 13.91 -2.66
CA PRO A 296 18.68 14.64 -1.72
C PRO A 296 17.83 15.56 -0.86
N SER A 297 18.16 15.65 0.43
CA SER A 297 17.44 16.53 1.35
C SER A 297 17.45 17.96 0.81
N PRO A 298 16.32 18.68 0.80
CA PRO A 298 16.30 20.10 0.41
C PRO A 298 17.08 21.02 1.37
N ARG A 299 17.72 20.45 2.38
CA ARG A 299 18.57 21.16 3.37
C ARG A 299 20.05 20.88 3.20
N ASP A 300 20.43 20.01 2.25
CA ASP A 300 21.83 19.68 1.94
C ASP A 300 22.38 20.60 0.84
#